data_2e4a7949b87b6b98e795eca7e49507e4
#
_entry.id   2e4a7949b87b6b98e795eca7e49507e4
#
_cell.length_a   1.000
_cell.length_b   1.000
_cell.length_c   1.000
_cell.angle_alpha   90.00
_cell.angle_beta   90.00
_cell.angle_gamma   90.00
#
_symmetry.space_group_name_H-M   'P 1'
#
loop_
_entity.id
_entity.type
_entity.pdbx_description
1 polymer ?
#
loop_
_entity_poly.entity_id
_entity_poly.type
_entity_poly.pdbx_seq_one_letter_code
_entity_poly.pdbx_strand_id
1 'polypeptide(L)'
;MNISRYDLNLLVYLDVLLREQSVTRAAAQLGLTQPAMSNGLKRLRDMFGDPLLVRTQQGMQPTPRARELQPQIRQLLLNLEATLSPNPTFAPQQSQRHFRIMASDYAASTLIPRLLLRIGREAPGITLDLMTPSDVTFHEIEDGRVDLALNIFDDLPDSFHQKRIWRDEFVCLLHRAHPLLSDWSAANYLAQEHVWVSKTGYGVGVGVELNELQKLGWVDRALASQGWHRAIRVFTRNYQVAINLALESQLVATIPARAAGLANAIDSAVIRHPPVAIPPIELLMVWSPLLHHDAAHIWLRQALLDAAASVHPPAVR
;
A
#
# COMPACT_ATOMS: atom_id res chain seq x y z
N MET A 1 36.75 5.82 21.88
CA MET A 1 37.38 5.88 20.54
C MET A 1 36.39 6.59 19.60
N ASN A 2 36.80 7.60 18.84
CA ASN A 2 35.91 8.33 17.95
C ASN A 2 36.19 7.91 16.50
N ILE A 3 35.25 7.16 15.92
CA ILE A 3 35.35 6.57 14.58
C ILE A 3 35.46 7.65 13.47
N SER A 4 34.92 8.86 13.71
CA SER A 4 34.95 9.95 12.72
C SER A 4 36.37 10.50 12.41
N ARG A 5 37.34 10.14 13.23
CA ARG A 5 38.75 10.53 13.02
C ARG A 5 39.52 9.61 12.05
N TYR A 6 38.88 8.51 11.66
CA TYR A 6 39.50 7.51 10.79
C TYR A 6 38.90 7.57 9.39
N ASP A 7 39.78 7.50 8.39
CA ASP A 7 39.35 7.35 7.00
C ASP A 7 38.95 5.89 6.74
N LEU A 8 37.70 5.59 6.71
CA LEU A 8 37.19 4.22 6.56
C LEU A 8 37.52 3.61 5.18
N ASN A 9 37.84 4.41 4.16
CA ASN A 9 38.32 3.88 2.88
C ASN A 9 39.58 3.09 3.02
N LEU A 10 40.40 3.41 4.03
CA LEU A 10 41.62 2.67 4.31
C LEU A 10 41.38 1.20 4.65
N LEU A 11 40.21 0.84 5.16
CA LEU A 11 39.85 -0.55 5.43
C LEU A 11 39.67 -1.35 4.13
N VAL A 12 39.17 -0.73 3.07
CA VAL A 12 39.11 -1.33 1.73
C VAL A 12 40.54 -1.55 1.19
N TYR A 13 41.45 -0.57 1.39
CA TYR A 13 42.83 -0.73 1.00
C TYR A 13 43.50 -1.87 1.77
N LEU A 14 43.21 -1.99 3.07
CA LEU A 14 43.77 -3.06 3.90
C LEU A 14 43.30 -4.45 3.41
N ASP A 15 42.04 -4.65 3.16
CA ASP A 15 41.49 -5.94 2.65
C ASP A 15 42.21 -6.35 1.36
N VAL A 16 42.36 -5.42 0.41
CA VAL A 16 43.02 -5.71 -0.87
C VAL A 16 44.53 -5.93 -0.70
N LEU A 17 45.19 -5.13 0.11
CA LEU A 17 46.63 -5.29 0.39
C LEU A 17 46.98 -6.63 1.03
N LEU A 18 46.14 -7.10 1.98
CA LEU A 18 46.35 -8.38 2.66
C LEU A 18 46.06 -9.58 1.73
N ARG A 19 45.15 -9.43 0.80
CA ARG A 19 44.83 -10.45 -0.19
C ARG A 19 45.87 -10.54 -1.28
N GLU A 20 46.30 -9.40 -1.85
CA GLU A 20 47.26 -9.34 -2.94
C GLU A 20 48.69 -9.51 -2.49
N GLN A 21 49.03 -9.19 -1.24
CA GLN A 21 50.38 -9.18 -0.70
C GLN A 21 51.37 -8.44 -1.62
N SER A 22 50.87 -7.41 -2.30
CA SER A 22 51.61 -6.61 -3.28
C SER A 22 50.95 -5.21 -3.39
N VAL A 23 51.72 -4.19 -3.08
CA VAL A 23 51.26 -2.79 -3.19
C VAL A 23 50.90 -2.43 -4.63
N THR A 24 51.68 -2.92 -5.61
CA THR A 24 51.42 -2.65 -7.03
C THR A 24 50.16 -3.32 -7.52
N ARG A 25 49.91 -4.60 -7.20
CA ARG A 25 48.68 -5.31 -7.58
C ARG A 25 47.46 -4.74 -6.86
N ALA A 26 47.62 -4.42 -5.57
CA ALA A 26 46.54 -3.78 -4.81
C ALA A 26 46.15 -2.41 -5.40
N ALA A 27 47.12 -1.61 -5.79
CA ALA A 27 46.88 -0.34 -6.47
C ALA A 27 46.11 -0.53 -7.79
N ALA A 28 46.60 -1.46 -8.63
CA ALA A 28 45.97 -1.75 -9.92
C ALA A 28 44.51 -2.20 -9.73
N GLN A 29 44.20 -3.06 -8.75
CA GLN A 29 42.86 -3.57 -8.48
C GLN A 29 41.89 -2.47 -8.06
N LEU A 30 42.34 -1.44 -7.33
CA LEU A 30 41.53 -0.32 -6.87
C LEU A 30 41.57 0.90 -7.82
N GLY A 31 42.22 0.78 -8.99
CA GLY A 31 42.37 1.90 -9.92
C GLY A 31 43.22 3.06 -9.38
N LEU A 32 44.12 2.75 -8.45
CA LEU A 32 44.98 3.73 -7.81
C LEU A 32 46.42 3.67 -8.37
N THR A 33 47.15 4.77 -8.18
CA THR A 33 48.59 4.74 -8.43
C THR A 33 49.35 4.03 -7.29
N GLN A 34 50.48 3.40 -7.60
CA GLN A 34 51.30 2.72 -6.59
C GLN A 34 51.78 3.69 -5.45
N PRO A 35 52.16 4.97 -5.72
CA PRO A 35 52.42 5.92 -4.65
C PRO A 35 51.23 6.20 -3.75
N ALA A 36 50.00 6.29 -4.31
CA ALA A 36 48.76 6.49 -3.52
C ALA A 36 48.52 5.31 -2.58
N MET A 37 48.62 4.07 -3.09
CA MET A 37 48.48 2.86 -2.28
C MET A 37 49.58 2.76 -1.21
N SER A 38 50.83 3.12 -1.52
CA SER A 38 51.91 3.15 -0.54
C SER A 38 51.63 4.15 0.59
N ASN A 39 51.10 5.32 0.27
CA ASN A 39 50.67 6.30 1.26
C ASN A 39 49.49 5.77 2.11
N GLY A 40 48.53 5.09 1.48
CA GLY A 40 47.43 4.40 2.17
C GLY A 40 47.96 3.36 3.17
N LEU A 41 48.93 2.53 2.77
CA LEU A 41 49.57 1.56 3.67
C LEU A 41 50.31 2.25 4.83
N LYS A 42 50.95 3.39 4.60
CA LYS A 42 51.59 4.17 5.67
C LYS A 42 50.53 4.64 6.70
N ARG A 43 49.45 5.24 6.23
CA ARG A 43 48.33 5.69 7.11
C ARG A 43 47.68 4.51 7.86
N LEU A 44 47.57 3.33 7.25
CA LEU A 44 47.11 2.13 7.91
C LEU A 44 48.03 1.67 9.02
N ARG A 45 49.35 1.73 8.81
CA ARG A 45 50.35 1.43 9.84
C ARG A 45 50.23 2.36 11.05
N ASP A 46 50.04 3.64 10.79
CA ASP A 46 49.82 4.64 11.84
C ASP A 46 48.48 4.38 12.58
N MET A 47 47.45 3.98 11.86
CA MET A 47 46.12 3.69 12.42
C MET A 47 46.13 2.46 13.35
N PHE A 48 46.82 1.39 12.95
CA PHE A 48 46.85 0.12 13.69
C PHE A 48 48.04 -0.05 14.61
N GLY A 49 49.04 0.83 14.53
CA GLY A 49 50.30 0.71 15.28
C GLY A 49 51.07 -0.55 14.90
N ASP A 50 50.94 -1.05 13.67
CA ASP A 50 51.52 -2.31 13.20
C ASP A 50 52.01 -2.16 11.75
N PRO A 51 53.17 -2.80 11.36
CA PRO A 51 53.67 -2.76 9.98
C PRO A 51 52.70 -3.37 8.95
N LEU A 52 51.76 -4.19 9.34
CA LEU A 52 50.70 -4.91 8.57
C LEU A 52 51.24 -5.81 7.46
N LEU A 53 52.14 -5.30 6.63
CA LEU A 53 52.86 -6.03 5.59
C LEU A 53 54.37 -5.75 5.70
N VAL A 54 55.16 -6.79 5.76
CA VAL A 54 56.63 -6.73 5.85
C VAL A 54 57.25 -7.45 4.64
N ARG A 55 58.40 -6.93 4.18
CA ARG A 55 59.12 -7.52 3.06
C ARG A 55 59.99 -8.67 3.57
N THR A 56 59.84 -9.86 2.99
CA THR A 56 60.66 -11.05 3.25
C THR A 56 61.34 -11.52 1.97
N GLN A 57 62.12 -12.59 2.05
CA GLN A 57 62.66 -13.24 0.86
C GLN A 57 61.60 -13.81 -0.09
N GLN A 58 60.42 -14.10 0.42
CA GLN A 58 59.27 -14.61 -0.31
C GLN A 58 58.29 -13.51 -0.79
N GLY A 59 58.69 -12.23 -0.69
CA GLY A 59 57.82 -11.08 -1.02
C GLY A 59 57.23 -10.40 0.20
N MET A 60 56.13 -9.68 -0.02
CA MET A 60 55.39 -9.01 1.08
C MET A 60 54.56 -10.03 1.84
N GLN A 61 54.74 -10.09 3.16
CA GLN A 61 53.98 -11.03 4.02
C GLN A 61 53.24 -10.28 5.13
N PRO A 62 52.03 -10.70 5.47
CA PRO A 62 51.23 -10.10 6.53
C PRO A 62 51.81 -10.43 7.92
N THR A 63 51.82 -9.44 8.82
CA THR A 63 52.13 -9.64 10.23
C THR A 63 51.14 -10.57 10.92
N PRO A 64 51.44 -11.15 12.09
CA PRO A 64 50.45 -11.89 12.88
C PRO A 64 49.20 -11.04 13.16
N ARG A 65 49.38 -9.76 13.51
CA ARG A 65 48.27 -8.82 13.76
C ARG A 65 47.41 -8.60 12.51
N ALA A 66 48.05 -8.45 11.36
CA ALA A 66 47.30 -8.30 10.09
C ALA A 66 46.49 -9.53 9.73
N ARG A 67 46.98 -10.75 10.03
CA ARG A 67 46.21 -12.00 9.83
C ARG A 67 45.01 -12.09 10.74
N GLU A 68 45.11 -11.63 11.98
CA GLU A 68 43.94 -11.56 12.91
C GLU A 68 42.90 -10.53 12.45
N LEU A 69 43.37 -9.38 11.94
CA LEU A 69 42.48 -8.31 11.46
C LEU A 69 41.77 -8.68 10.15
N GLN A 70 42.39 -9.44 9.28
CA GLN A 70 41.88 -9.74 7.93
C GLN A 70 40.44 -10.26 7.93
N PRO A 71 40.05 -11.31 8.68
CA PRO A 71 38.68 -11.79 8.68
C PRO A 71 37.70 -10.79 9.27
N GLN A 72 38.11 -9.99 10.26
CA GLN A 72 37.28 -8.98 10.90
C GLN A 72 36.99 -7.83 9.93
N ILE A 73 38.01 -7.33 9.23
CA ILE A 73 37.86 -6.27 8.21
C ILE A 73 36.97 -6.77 7.06
N ARG A 74 37.21 -7.99 6.60
CA ARG A 74 36.39 -8.60 5.54
C ARG A 74 34.91 -8.65 5.90
N GLN A 75 34.58 -9.12 7.11
CA GLN A 75 33.20 -9.21 7.58
C GLN A 75 32.58 -7.82 7.72
N LEU A 76 33.34 -6.84 8.22
CA LEU A 76 32.88 -5.45 8.32
C LEU A 76 32.52 -4.87 6.95
N LEU A 77 33.38 -5.08 5.94
CA LEU A 77 33.15 -4.59 4.58
C LEU A 77 31.93 -5.27 3.95
N LEU A 78 31.74 -6.58 4.13
CA LEU A 78 30.57 -7.31 3.67
C LEU A 78 29.28 -6.76 4.30
N ASN A 79 29.30 -6.45 5.59
CA ASN A 79 28.15 -5.85 6.28
C ASN A 79 27.86 -4.44 5.76
N LEU A 80 28.88 -3.65 5.46
CA LEU A 80 28.73 -2.33 4.84
C LEU A 80 28.15 -2.45 3.42
N GLU A 81 28.66 -3.35 2.60
CA GLU A 81 28.14 -3.61 1.26
C GLU A 81 26.66 -4.02 1.32
N ALA A 82 26.29 -4.92 2.24
CA ALA A 82 24.90 -5.33 2.45
C ALA A 82 24.00 -4.16 2.87
N THR A 83 24.51 -3.24 3.70
CA THR A 83 23.79 -2.06 4.18
C THR A 83 23.63 -1.00 3.09
N LEU A 84 24.63 -0.84 2.23
CA LEU A 84 24.66 0.15 1.14
C LEU A 84 24.03 -0.38 -0.14
N SER A 85 23.81 -1.70 -0.24
CA SER A 85 23.13 -2.27 -1.40
C SER A 85 21.74 -1.67 -1.55
N PRO A 86 21.36 -1.24 -2.76
CA PRO A 86 20.00 -0.78 -2.99
C PRO A 86 19.02 -1.91 -2.65
N ASN A 87 17.99 -1.56 -1.90
CA ASN A 87 16.93 -2.39 -1.32
C ASN A 87 16.99 -3.87 -1.73
N PRO A 88 17.11 -4.81 -0.76
CA PRO A 88 17.06 -6.23 -1.08
C PRO A 88 15.78 -6.48 -1.89
N THR A 89 15.91 -7.20 -3.00
CA THR A 89 14.75 -7.63 -3.79
C THR A 89 13.76 -8.28 -2.83
N PHE A 90 12.55 -7.69 -2.72
CA PHE A 90 11.51 -8.25 -1.85
C PHE A 90 11.21 -9.68 -2.29
N ALA A 91 11.31 -10.62 -1.37
CA ALA A 91 11.00 -12.02 -1.58
C ALA A 91 9.63 -12.35 -0.93
N PRO A 92 8.51 -12.28 -1.68
CA PRO A 92 7.17 -12.43 -1.12
C PRO A 92 6.99 -13.74 -0.34
N GLN A 93 7.47 -14.87 -0.87
CA GLN A 93 7.32 -16.20 -0.27
C GLN A 93 8.00 -16.36 1.10
N GLN A 94 9.01 -15.54 1.39
CA GLN A 94 9.75 -15.59 2.66
C GLN A 94 9.35 -14.46 3.61
N SER A 95 8.50 -13.54 3.17
CA SER A 95 8.12 -12.36 3.93
C SER A 95 7.17 -12.72 5.07
N GLN A 96 7.44 -12.18 6.25
CA GLN A 96 6.57 -12.20 7.43
C GLN A 96 5.98 -10.81 7.72
N ARG A 97 5.96 -9.92 6.68
CA ARG A 97 5.54 -8.54 6.88
C ARG A 97 4.06 -8.46 7.25
N HIS A 98 3.79 -7.59 8.19
CA HIS A 98 2.45 -7.21 8.59
C HIS A 98 2.09 -5.89 7.91
N PHE A 99 1.01 -5.86 7.10
CA PHE A 99 0.51 -4.66 6.45
C PHE A 99 -0.77 -4.16 7.11
N ARG A 100 -0.82 -2.87 7.41
CA ARG A 100 -1.99 -2.17 7.90
C ARG A 100 -2.67 -1.43 6.77
N ILE A 101 -3.91 -1.80 6.48
CA ILE A 101 -4.66 -1.24 5.36
C ILE A 101 -5.95 -0.62 5.90
N MET A 102 -6.07 0.70 5.79
CA MET A 102 -7.35 1.35 5.98
C MET A 102 -8.21 1.09 4.74
N ALA A 103 -9.37 0.49 4.92
CA ALA A 103 -10.28 0.20 3.83
C ALA A 103 -11.71 0.57 4.20
N SER A 104 -12.39 1.30 3.31
CA SER A 104 -13.85 1.43 3.43
C SER A 104 -14.51 0.06 3.33
N ASP A 105 -15.71 -0.08 3.89
CA ASP A 105 -16.51 -1.30 3.78
C ASP A 105 -16.67 -1.77 2.32
N TYR A 106 -16.82 -0.83 1.41
CA TYR A 106 -16.84 -1.08 -0.03
C TYR A 106 -15.54 -1.75 -0.53
N ALA A 107 -14.39 -1.17 -0.22
CA ALA A 107 -13.10 -1.72 -0.64
C ALA A 107 -12.80 -3.05 0.06
N ALA A 108 -13.10 -3.15 1.35
CA ALA A 108 -12.86 -4.34 2.15
C ALA A 108 -13.66 -5.54 1.63
N SER A 109 -14.93 -5.36 1.33
CA SER A 109 -15.80 -6.47 0.87
C SER A 109 -15.58 -6.85 -0.60
N THR A 110 -15.20 -5.92 -1.47
CA THR A 110 -15.08 -6.19 -2.91
C THR A 110 -13.67 -6.59 -3.35
N LEU A 111 -12.61 -5.97 -2.77
CA LEU A 111 -11.23 -6.10 -3.22
C LEU A 111 -10.39 -7.04 -2.33
N ILE A 112 -10.51 -6.91 -1.02
CA ILE A 112 -9.62 -7.65 -0.09
C ILE A 112 -9.72 -9.17 -0.22
N PRO A 113 -10.90 -9.78 -0.43
CA PRO A 113 -10.98 -11.23 -0.64
C PRO A 113 -10.14 -11.72 -1.84
N ARG A 114 -10.08 -10.94 -2.92
CA ARG A 114 -9.26 -11.25 -4.10
C ARG A 114 -7.76 -11.07 -3.83
N LEU A 115 -7.40 -10.02 -3.11
CA LEU A 115 -6.03 -9.82 -2.65
C LEU A 115 -5.57 -10.98 -1.75
N LEU A 116 -6.40 -11.40 -0.81
CA LEU A 116 -6.06 -12.48 0.13
C LEU A 116 -5.84 -13.83 -0.58
N LEU A 117 -6.62 -14.14 -1.61
CA LEU A 117 -6.39 -15.33 -2.45
C LEU A 117 -5.01 -15.30 -3.12
N ARG A 118 -4.56 -14.13 -3.54
CA ARG A 118 -3.22 -13.97 -4.13
C ARG A 118 -2.12 -14.06 -3.08
N ILE A 119 -2.28 -13.35 -1.95
CA ILE A 119 -1.33 -13.41 -0.82
C ILE A 119 -1.12 -14.86 -0.38
N GLY A 120 -2.19 -15.66 -0.25
CA GLY A 120 -2.08 -17.05 0.14
C GLY A 120 -1.23 -17.92 -0.80
N ARG A 121 -1.11 -17.54 -2.08
CA ARG A 121 -0.29 -18.27 -3.07
C ARG A 121 1.14 -17.73 -3.16
N GLU A 122 1.30 -16.42 -3.18
CA GLU A 122 2.58 -15.76 -3.48
C GLU A 122 3.39 -15.37 -2.24
N ALA A 123 2.72 -15.13 -1.11
CA ALA A 123 3.31 -14.57 0.10
C ALA A 123 2.62 -15.07 1.37
N PRO A 124 2.61 -16.40 1.64
CA PRO A 124 1.78 -17.02 2.69
C PRO A 124 2.09 -16.56 4.11
N GLY A 125 3.27 -15.98 4.35
CA GLY A 125 3.66 -15.44 5.66
C GLY A 125 3.22 -14.00 5.91
N ILE A 126 2.68 -13.31 4.90
CA ILE A 126 2.18 -11.94 5.07
C ILE A 126 0.84 -11.94 5.80
N THR A 127 0.68 -10.99 6.72
CA THR A 127 -0.57 -10.74 7.44
C THR A 127 -1.12 -9.36 7.12
N LEU A 128 -2.45 -9.24 7.12
CA LEU A 128 -3.17 -7.98 6.90
C LEU A 128 -3.92 -7.58 8.17
N ASP A 129 -3.79 -6.32 8.56
CA ASP A 129 -4.64 -5.65 9.53
C ASP A 129 -5.55 -4.67 8.78
N LEU A 130 -6.86 -4.96 8.80
CA LEU A 130 -7.85 -4.15 8.09
C LEU A 130 -8.51 -3.19 9.08
N MET A 131 -8.26 -1.92 8.88
CA MET A 131 -8.76 -0.83 9.70
C MET A 131 -9.90 -0.11 9.00
N THR A 132 -10.87 0.42 9.75
CA THR A 132 -11.94 1.21 9.16
C THR A 132 -11.52 2.68 8.99
N PRO A 133 -12.15 3.46 8.09
CA PRO A 133 -11.82 4.88 7.93
C PRO A 133 -12.05 5.74 9.17
N SER A 134 -12.84 5.28 10.15
CA SER A 134 -13.02 5.95 11.44
C SER A 134 -11.87 5.75 12.41
N ASP A 135 -11.06 4.71 12.21
CA ASP A 135 -9.96 4.33 13.10
C ASP A 135 -8.64 5.00 12.72
N VAL A 136 -8.60 5.65 11.56
CA VAL A 136 -7.37 6.14 10.93
C VAL A 136 -7.49 7.61 10.56
N THR A 137 -6.50 8.39 10.92
CA THR A 137 -6.34 9.78 10.48
C THR A 137 -5.36 9.87 9.30
N PHE A 138 -5.37 11.00 8.58
CA PHE A 138 -4.38 11.25 7.52
C PHE A 138 -2.94 11.26 8.07
N HIS A 139 -2.76 11.71 9.31
CA HIS A 139 -1.44 11.74 9.95
C HIS A 139 -0.84 10.33 10.10
N GLU A 140 -1.64 9.32 10.42
CA GLU A 140 -1.17 7.93 10.54
C GLU A 140 -0.78 7.32 9.20
N ILE A 141 -1.44 7.74 8.12
CA ILE A 141 -1.05 7.36 6.76
C ILE A 141 0.24 8.11 6.37
N GLU A 142 0.32 9.41 6.66
CA GLU A 142 1.48 10.25 6.34
C GLU A 142 2.76 9.77 7.01
N ASP A 143 2.67 9.38 8.29
CA ASP A 143 3.79 8.81 9.07
C ASP A 143 4.16 7.38 8.63
N GLY A 144 3.41 6.77 7.73
CA GLY A 144 3.62 5.37 7.30
C GLY A 144 3.27 4.33 8.36
N ARG A 145 2.51 4.69 9.41
CA ARG A 145 1.97 3.75 10.40
C ARG A 145 0.84 2.91 9.83
N VAL A 146 0.13 3.44 8.84
CA VAL A 146 -0.81 2.75 7.98
C VAL A 146 -0.18 2.67 6.60
N ASP A 147 -0.03 1.47 6.06
CA ASP A 147 0.65 1.24 4.78
C ASP A 147 -0.16 1.81 3.61
N LEU A 148 -1.45 1.51 3.55
CA LEU A 148 -2.34 1.90 2.46
C LEU A 148 -3.70 2.36 2.96
N ALA A 149 -4.30 3.30 2.23
CA ALA A 149 -5.70 3.68 2.38
C ALA A 149 -6.47 3.38 1.08
N LEU A 150 -7.57 2.62 1.20
CA LEU A 150 -8.46 2.22 0.12
C LEU A 150 -9.84 2.82 0.35
N ASN A 151 -10.13 3.95 -0.27
CA ASN A 151 -11.39 4.65 -0.06
C ASN A 151 -11.76 5.51 -1.27
N ILE A 152 -12.94 6.10 -1.22
CA ILE A 152 -13.39 7.18 -2.10
C ILE A 152 -13.12 8.47 -1.33
N PHE A 153 -12.22 9.29 -1.85
CA PHE A 153 -11.82 10.55 -1.21
C PHE A 153 -12.42 11.72 -1.98
N ASP A 154 -12.96 12.70 -1.26
CA ASP A 154 -13.38 13.98 -1.86
C ASP A 154 -12.16 14.91 -2.02
N ASP A 155 -11.32 14.98 -0.97
CA ASP A 155 -10.10 15.76 -0.93
C ASP A 155 -8.96 14.94 -0.33
N LEU A 156 -7.77 15.09 -0.89
CA LEU A 156 -6.53 14.49 -0.41
C LEU A 156 -5.44 15.55 -0.34
N PRO A 157 -4.62 15.57 0.72
CA PRO A 157 -3.41 16.37 0.73
C PRO A 157 -2.49 16.05 -0.43
N ASP A 158 -1.88 17.07 -1.04
CA ASP A 158 -0.99 16.94 -2.20
C ASP A 158 0.28 16.11 -1.90
N SER A 159 0.61 15.93 -0.62
CA SER A 159 1.76 15.13 -0.19
C SER A 159 1.61 13.64 -0.48
N PHE A 160 0.39 13.12 -0.59
CA PHE A 160 0.16 11.70 -0.78
C PHE A 160 0.34 11.24 -2.22
N HIS A 161 0.91 10.06 -2.39
CA HIS A 161 0.79 9.32 -3.63
C HIS A 161 -0.58 8.67 -3.73
N GLN A 162 -1.15 8.69 -4.93
CA GLN A 162 -2.45 8.08 -5.18
C GLN A 162 -2.47 7.33 -6.51
N LYS A 163 -3.29 6.28 -6.56
CA LYS A 163 -3.56 5.51 -7.77
C LYS A 163 -5.02 5.08 -7.78
N ARG A 164 -5.71 5.37 -8.90
CA ARG A 164 -7.06 4.86 -9.11
C ARG A 164 -7.02 3.34 -9.31
N ILE A 165 -7.82 2.62 -8.53
CA ILE A 165 -8.03 1.17 -8.64
C ILE A 165 -9.06 0.90 -9.73
N TRP A 166 -10.24 1.51 -9.61
CA TRP A 166 -11.30 1.48 -10.64
C TRP A 166 -12.23 2.67 -10.54
N ARG A 167 -13.04 2.84 -11.57
CA ARG A 167 -14.23 3.66 -11.61
C ARG A 167 -15.45 2.73 -11.53
N ASP A 168 -16.47 3.08 -10.74
CA ASP A 168 -17.65 2.27 -10.54
C ASP A 168 -18.93 3.10 -10.66
N GLU A 169 -19.94 2.54 -11.27
CA GLU A 169 -21.24 3.18 -11.44
C GLU A 169 -22.16 2.82 -10.27
N PHE A 170 -23.19 3.63 -10.05
CA PHE A 170 -24.25 3.28 -9.12
C PHE A 170 -25.32 2.42 -9.80
N VAL A 171 -25.82 1.46 -9.06
CA VAL A 171 -26.97 0.63 -9.43
C VAL A 171 -27.98 0.58 -8.29
N CYS A 172 -29.23 0.29 -8.61
CA CYS A 172 -30.28 0.00 -7.64
C CYS A 172 -30.32 -1.50 -7.40
N LEU A 173 -30.22 -1.90 -6.13
CA LEU A 173 -30.46 -3.25 -5.65
C LEU A 173 -31.79 -3.28 -4.91
N LEU A 174 -32.64 -4.24 -5.22
CA LEU A 174 -33.96 -4.43 -4.60
C LEU A 174 -34.39 -5.90 -4.67
N HIS A 175 -35.37 -6.27 -3.87
CA HIS A 175 -35.95 -7.61 -3.90
C HIS A 175 -36.78 -7.81 -5.18
N ARG A 176 -36.76 -9.01 -5.78
CA ARG A 176 -37.45 -9.34 -7.04
C ARG A 176 -38.99 -9.13 -7.01
N ALA A 177 -39.58 -9.11 -5.83
CA ALA A 177 -41.02 -8.82 -5.66
C ALA A 177 -41.28 -7.33 -5.39
N HIS A 178 -40.29 -6.46 -5.53
CA HIS A 178 -40.45 -5.03 -5.24
C HIS A 178 -41.40 -4.38 -6.25
N PRO A 179 -42.42 -3.62 -5.81
CA PRO A 179 -43.46 -3.04 -6.70
C PRO A 179 -42.87 -2.06 -7.74
N LEU A 180 -41.76 -1.39 -7.45
CA LEU A 180 -41.07 -0.50 -8.38
C LEU A 180 -40.67 -1.19 -9.69
N LEU A 181 -40.50 -2.51 -9.70
CA LEU A 181 -40.09 -3.26 -10.91
C LEU A 181 -41.20 -3.28 -11.99
N SER A 182 -42.47 -3.01 -11.65
CA SER A 182 -43.57 -2.94 -12.60
C SER A 182 -43.60 -1.61 -13.39
N ASP A 183 -43.06 -0.52 -12.81
CA ASP A 183 -42.93 0.78 -13.48
C ASP A 183 -41.65 1.45 -13.03
N TRP A 184 -40.59 1.22 -13.81
CA TRP A 184 -39.24 1.69 -13.55
C TRP A 184 -39.04 3.13 -14.08
N SER A 185 -39.61 4.10 -13.37
CA SER A 185 -39.58 5.51 -13.71
C SER A 185 -38.85 6.33 -12.63
N ALA A 186 -38.34 7.51 -12.98
CA ALA A 186 -37.71 8.40 -12.03
C ALA A 186 -38.68 8.84 -10.92
N ALA A 187 -39.94 9.13 -11.28
CA ALA A 187 -40.96 9.54 -10.33
C ALA A 187 -41.24 8.42 -9.30
N ASN A 188 -41.46 7.20 -9.77
CA ASN A 188 -41.70 6.06 -8.90
C ASN A 188 -40.47 5.68 -8.07
N TYR A 189 -39.25 5.79 -8.59
CA TYR A 189 -38.04 5.60 -7.84
C TYR A 189 -37.91 6.60 -6.68
N LEU A 190 -38.14 7.89 -6.93
CA LEU A 190 -38.07 8.93 -5.90
C LEU A 190 -39.18 8.78 -4.83
N ALA A 191 -40.29 8.21 -5.18
CA ALA A 191 -41.42 7.97 -4.26
C ALA A 191 -41.21 6.76 -3.33
N GLN A 192 -40.19 5.92 -3.57
CA GLN A 192 -39.89 4.77 -2.71
C GLN A 192 -39.19 5.19 -1.43
N GLU A 193 -39.15 4.30 -0.46
CA GLU A 193 -38.28 4.39 0.71
C GLU A 193 -36.93 3.78 0.39
N HIS A 194 -35.86 4.47 0.78
CA HIS A 194 -34.48 4.10 0.45
C HIS A 194 -33.65 3.77 1.67
N VAL A 195 -32.67 2.87 1.47
CA VAL A 195 -31.51 2.75 2.33
C VAL A 195 -30.43 3.68 1.80
N TRP A 196 -29.86 4.45 2.69
CA TRP A 196 -28.78 5.35 2.38
C TRP A 196 -27.47 4.89 3.00
N VAL A 197 -26.40 4.76 2.19
CA VAL A 197 -25.07 4.45 2.68
C VAL A 197 -24.26 5.75 2.70
N SER A 198 -23.90 6.19 3.89
CA SER A 198 -23.14 7.42 4.07
C SER A 198 -21.67 7.21 3.78
N LYS A 199 -20.99 8.32 3.48
CA LYS A 199 -19.53 8.35 3.47
C LYS A 199 -18.99 7.90 4.82
N THR A 200 -17.84 7.24 4.79
CA THR A 200 -17.08 6.85 5.99
C THR A 200 -15.74 7.55 5.97
N GLY A 201 -15.26 8.00 7.12
CA GLY A 201 -13.94 8.59 7.24
C GLY A 201 -13.84 9.61 8.37
N TYR A 202 -12.63 10.11 8.56
CA TYR A 202 -12.33 11.15 9.53
C TYR A 202 -13.14 12.43 9.21
N GLY A 203 -13.78 12.99 10.22
CA GLY A 203 -14.59 14.23 10.08
C GLY A 203 -16.07 14.01 9.74
N VAL A 204 -16.54 12.78 9.56
CA VAL A 204 -17.97 12.46 9.29
C VAL A 204 -18.81 12.49 10.57
N GLY A 205 -18.42 12.96 11.67
CA GLY A 205 -19.23 13.19 12.88
C GLY A 205 -20.10 12.00 13.35
N VAL A 206 -20.81 12.18 14.45
CA VAL A 206 -21.76 11.20 15.01
C VAL A 206 -23.18 11.58 14.58
N GLY A 207 -23.88 10.59 14.00
CA GLY A 207 -25.29 10.77 13.58
C GLY A 207 -25.42 11.37 12.17
N VAL A 208 -26.64 11.71 11.81
CA VAL A 208 -27.02 12.33 10.54
C VAL A 208 -27.92 13.51 10.82
N GLU A 209 -27.50 14.69 10.40
CA GLU A 209 -28.38 15.84 10.40
C GLU A 209 -29.20 15.85 9.10
N LEU A 210 -30.50 15.64 9.22
CA LEU A 210 -31.42 15.52 8.09
C LEU A 210 -31.40 16.74 7.16
N ASN A 211 -31.08 17.90 7.68
CA ASN A 211 -30.99 19.15 6.91
C ASN A 211 -29.67 19.27 6.10
N GLU A 212 -28.69 18.40 6.34
CA GLU A 212 -27.39 18.42 5.68
C GLU A 212 -27.15 17.17 4.79
N LEU A 213 -28.17 16.43 4.43
CA LEU A 213 -28.11 15.22 3.61
C LEU A 213 -27.28 15.38 2.32
N GLN A 214 -27.34 16.56 1.71
CA GLN A 214 -26.61 16.89 0.50
C GLN A 214 -25.07 16.86 0.66
N LYS A 215 -24.59 17.07 1.87
CA LYS A 215 -23.16 17.04 2.18
C LYS A 215 -22.63 15.60 2.35
N LEU A 216 -23.50 14.65 2.55
CA LEU A 216 -23.17 13.34 3.10
C LEU A 216 -23.14 12.19 2.07
N GLY A 217 -23.82 12.29 0.94
CA GLY A 217 -23.92 11.18 -0.04
C GLY A 217 -23.74 11.60 -1.49
N TRP A 218 -23.09 10.76 -2.27
CA TRP A 218 -22.91 11.00 -3.72
C TRP A 218 -24.24 10.97 -4.48
N VAL A 219 -25.13 10.02 -4.14
CA VAL A 219 -26.44 9.86 -4.76
C VAL A 219 -27.31 11.07 -4.49
N ASP A 220 -27.42 11.49 -3.23
CA ASP A 220 -28.29 12.58 -2.82
C ASP A 220 -27.77 13.95 -3.29
N ARG A 221 -26.44 14.11 -3.41
CA ARG A 221 -25.85 15.26 -4.05
C ARG A 221 -26.22 15.35 -5.55
N ALA A 222 -26.18 14.21 -6.24
CA ALA A 222 -26.56 14.14 -7.64
C ALA A 222 -28.06 14.40 -7.86
N LEU A 223 -28.92 13.90 -6.97
CA LEU A 223 -30.36 14.19 -7.00
C LEU A 223 -30.64 15.67 -6.72
N ALA A 224 -30.01 16.24 -5.69
CA ALA A 224 -30.20 17.63 -5.33
C ALA A 224 -29.77 18.60 -6.46
N SER A 225 -28.73 18.28 -7.21
CA SER A 225 -28.31 19.07 -8.38
C SER A 225 -29.35 19.09 -9.49
N GLN A 226 -30.30 18.16 -9.48
CA GLN A 226 -31.44 18.05 -10.42
C GLN A 226 -32.75 18.54 -9.79
N GLY A 227 -32.71 19.07 -8.56
CA GLY A 227 -33.90 19.51 -7.82
C GLY A 227 -34.74 18.37 -7.26
N TRP A 228 -34.18 17.18 -7.14
CA TRP A 228 -34.88 15.97 -6.69
C TRP A 228 -34.44 15.55 -5.27
N HIS A 229 -35.38 14.93 -4.57
CA HIS A 229 -35.18 14.34 -3.25
C HIS A 229 -35.82 12.97 -3.19
N ARG A 230 -35.34 12.11 -2.30
CA ARG A 230 -35.90 10.79 -2.02
C ARG A 230 -36.10 10.59 -0.52
N ALA A 231 -37.07 9.74 -0.13
CA ALA A 231 -37.30 9.40 1.24
C ALA A 231 -36.27 8.38 1.77
N ILE A 232 -35.51 8.73 2.78
CA ILE A 232 -34.56 7.81 3.41
C ILE A 232 -35.20 7.21 4.66
N ARG A 233 -35.37 5.89 4.67
CA ARG A 233 -35.90 5.13 5.80
C ARG A 233 -34.81 4.70 6.76
N VAL A 234 -33.62 4.30 6.23
CA VAL A 234 -32.53 3.79 7.02
C VAL A 234 -31.21 4.44 6.55
N PHE A 235 -30.46 4.93 7.51
CA PHE A 235 -29.09 5.40 7.31
C PHE A 235 -28.12 4.33 7.82
N THR A 236 -27.15 3.92 6.99
CA THR A 236 -26.10 2.99 7.35
C THR A 236 -24.75 3.51 6.86
N ARG A 237 -23.68 2.93 7.33
CA ARG A 237 -22.29 3.17 6.86
C ARG A 237 -21.68 1.93 6.22
N ASN A 238 -22.50 0.89 6.03
CA ASN A 238 -22.08 -0.43 5.61
C ASN A 238 -22.93 -0.90 4.42
N TYR A 239 -22.26 -1.22 3.30
CA TYR A 239 -22.93 -1.67 2.08
C TYR A 239 -23.58 -3.05 2.25
N GLN A 240 -22.95 -3.96 3.04
CA GLN A 240 -23.56 -5.27 3.27
C GLN A 240 -24.88 -5.15 4.04
N VAL A 241 -24.96 -4.22 5.01
CA VAL A 241 -26.23 -3.92 5.70
C VAL A 241 -27.27 -3.38 4.73
N ALA A 242 -26.88 -2.47 3.83
CA ALA A 242 -27.81 -1.94 2.82
C ALA A 242 -28.31 -3.04 1.88
N ILE A 243 -27.46 -3.96 1.46
CA ILE A 243 -27.81 -5.13 0.64
C ILE A 243 -28.85 -5.98 1.36
N ASN A 244 -28.59 -6.37 2.60
CA ASN A 244 -29.48 -7.21 3.39
C ASN A 244 -30.86 -6.54 3.60
N LEU A 245 -30.87 -5.24 3.95
CA LEU A 245 -32.11 -4.48 4.13
C LEU A 245 -32.92 -4.40 2.83
N ALA A 246 -32.29 -4.18 1.68
CA ALA A 246 -32.99 -4.15 0.39
C ALA A 246 -33.56 -5.51 0.00
N LEU A 247 -32.92 -6.61 0.40
CA LEU A 247 -33.40 -7.97 0.08
C LEU A 247 -34.45 -8.49 1.04
N GLU A 248 -34.44 -8.05 2.30
CA GLU A 248 -35.39 -8.50 3.35
C GLU A 248 -36.58 -7.54 3.52
N SER A 249 -36.59 -6.41 2.83
CA SER A 249 -37.64 -5.40 2.94
C SER A 249 -38.00 -4.81 1.58
N GLN A 250 -38.95 -3.87 1.54
CA GLN A 250 -39.31 -3.11 0.33
C GLN A 250 -38.50 -1.81 0.21
N LEU A 251 -37.24 -1.85 0.56
CA LEU A 251 -36.35 -0.69 0.44
C LEU A 251 -35.49 -0.78 -0.84
N VAL A 252 -35.22 0.38 -1.43
CA VAL A 252 -34.29 0.47 -2.57
C VAL A 252 -32.90 0.87 -2.06
N ALA A 253 -31.88 0.08 -2.36
CA ALA A 253 -30.50 0.45 -2.11
C ALA A 253 -29.84 0.91 -3.41
N THR A 254 -29.44 2.18 -3.49
CA THR A 254 -28.63 2.71 -4.60
C THR A 254 -27.18 2.73 -4.16
N ILE A 255 -26.40 1.78 -4.69
CA ILE A 255 -25.04 1.45 -4.24
C ILE A 255 -24.10 1.23 -5.44
N PRO A 256 -22.77 1.26 -5.25
CA PRO A 256 -21.83 0.95 -6.33
C PRO A 256 -22.05 -0.45 -6.90
N ALA A 257 -21.90 -0.60 -8.22
CA ALA A 257 -22.22 -1.83 -8.93
C ALA A 257 -21.42 -3.04 -8.40
N ARG A 258 -20.12 -2.87 -8.09
CA ARG A 258 -19.31 -3.96 -7.52
C ARG A 258 -19.79 -4.38 -6.12
N ALA A 259 -20.29 -3.44 -5.31
CA ALA A 259 -20.92 -3.79 -4.03
C ALA A 259 -22.21 -4.59 -4.24
N ALA A 260 -23.06 -4.16 -5.18
CA ALA A 260 -24.26 -4.91 -5.55
C ALA A 260 -23.94 -6.31 -6.08
N GLY A 261 -22.78 -6.47 -6.73
CA GLY A 261 -22.29 -7.76 -7.22
C GLY A 261 -22.11 -8.83 -6.14
N LEU A 262 -21.95 -8.43 -4.88
CA LEU A 262 -21.93 -9.38 -3.74
C LEU A 262 -23.26 -10.12 -3.56
N ALA A 263 -24.36 -9.56 -4.07
CA ALA A 263 -25.68 -10.17 -4.05
C ALA A 263 -26.00 -11.01 -5.30
N ASN A 264 -25.09 -11.14 -6.27
CA ASN A 264 -25.36 -11.85 -7.54
C ASN A 264 -25.80 -13.31 -7.40
N ALA A 265 -25.37 -13.98 -6.34
CA ALA A 265 -25.73 -15.37 -6.06
C ALA A 265 -27.09 -15.50 -5.33
N ILE A 266 -27.75 -14.39 -5.02
CA ILE A 266 -29.00 -14.37 -4.28
C ILE A 266 -30.16 -14.28 -5.28
N ASP A 267 -30.97 -15.32 -5.38
CA ASP A 267 -32.10 -15.43 -6.34
C ASP A 267 -33.13 -14.32 -6.23
N SER A 268 -33.32 -13.76 -5.02
CA SER A 268 -34.23 -12.68 -4.78
C SER A 268 -33.70 -11.29 -5.18
N ALA A 269 -32.42 -11.18 -5.51
CA ALA A 269 -31.79 -9.90 -5.85
C ALA A 269 -32.07 -9.50 -7.31
N VAL A 270 -32.48 -8.25 -7.51
CA VAL A 270 -32.54 -7.61 -8.82
C VAL A 270 -31.66 -6.37 -8.82
N ILE A 271 -30.80 -6.26 -9.84
CA ILE A 271 -29.90 -5.14 -10.04
C ILE A 271 -30.29 -4.42 -11.32
N ARG A 272 -30.56 -3.10 -11.21
CA ARG A 272 -30.96 -2.24 -12.35
C ARG A 272 -30.17 -0.92 -12.33
N HIS A 273 -30.00 -0.33 -13.51
CA HIS A 273 -29.51 1.05 -13.57
C HIS A 273 -30.52 2.01 -12.93
N PRO A 274 -30.08 3.02 -12.16
CA PRO A 274 -30.98 4.03 -11.62
C PRO A 274 -31.71 4.74 -12.77
N PRO A 275 -33.02 5.05 -12.62
CA PRO A 275 -33.72 5.83 -13.63
C PRO A 275 -33.42 7.33 -13.58
N VAL A 276 -32.35 7.69 -12.90
CA VAL A 276 -31.80 9.04 -12.69
C VAL A 276 -30.29 9.04 -12.92
N ALA A 277 -29.74 10.14 -13.40
CA ALA A 277 -28.31 10.25 -13.62
C ALA A 277 -27.54 10.43 -12.30
N ILE A 278 -26.64 9.52 -12.00
CA ILE A 278 -25.76 9.56 -10.83
C ILE A 278 -24.32 9.44 -11.31
N PRO A 279 -23.44 10.41 -10.99
CA PRO A 279 -22.03 10.33 -11.37
C PRO A 279 -21.35 9.11 -10.75
N PRO A 280 -20.44 8.45 -11.47
CA PRO A 280 -19.68 7.34 -10.96
C PRO A 280 -18.71 7.80 -9.87
N ILE A 281 -18.29 6.85 -9.06
CA ILE A 281 -17.26 7.03 -8.02
C ILE A 281 -15.94 6.42 -8.45
N GLU A 282 -14.85 6.87 -7.84
CA GLU A 282 -13.52 6.33 -8.04
C GLU A 282 -12.97 5.77 -6.72
N LEU A 283 -12.64 4.47 -6.72
CA LEU A 283 -11.88 3.88 -5.62
C LEU A 283 -10.42 4.19 -5.82
N LEU A 284 -9.83 4.85 -4.85
CA LEU A 284 -8.41 5.21 -4.84
C LEU A 284 -7.64 4.36 -3.84
N MET A 285 -6.39 4.09 -4.19
CA MET A 285 -5.34 3.62 -3.31
C MET A 285 -4.40 4.79 -3.02
N VAL A 286 -4.19 5.09 -1.74
CA VAL A 286 -3.42 6.23 -1.26
C VAL A 286 -2.35 5.75 -0.28
N TRP A 287 -1.14 6.34 -0.34
CA TRP A 287 -0.03 5.98 0.55
C TRP A 287 0.94 7.13 0.76
N SER A 288 1.72 7.04 1.84
CA SER A 288 2.77 8.00 2.19
C SER A 288 3.93 7.99 1.19
N PRO A 289 4.53 9.16 0.89
CA PRO A 289 5.81 9.24 0.19
C PRO A 289 6.93 8.41 0.83
N LEU A 290 6.91 8.25 2.15
CA LEU A 290 7.89 7.45 2.90
C LEU A 290 7.94 5.99 2.43
N LEU A 291 6.79 5.44 1.98
CA LEU A 291 6.65 4.05 1.56
C LEU A 291 6.72 3.88 0.04
N HIS A 292 6.94 4.98 -0.72
CA HIS A 292 6.86 4.94 -2.17
C HIS A 292 7.87 3.98 -2.81
N HIS A 293 9.09 3.94 -2.28
CA HIS A 293 10.20 3.14 -2.77
C HIS A 293 10.45 1.85 -1.96
N ASP A 294 9.64 1.56 -0.94
CA ASP A 294 9.72 0.30 -0.20
C ASP A 294 9.32 -0.88 -1.10
N ALA A 295 10.21 -1.85 -1.26
CA ALA A 295 10.03 -2.96 -2.19
C ALA A 295 8.81 -3.85 -1.86
N ALA A 296 8.55 -4.10 -0.57
CA ALA A 296 7.38 -4.86 -0.14
C ALA A 296 6.09 -4.09 -0.38
N HIS A 297 6.12 -2.78 -0.16
CA HIS A 297 4.99 -1.91 -0.42
C HIS A 297 4.69 -1.77 -1.93
N ILE A 298 5.74 -1.71 -2.77
CA ILE A 298 5.57 -1.75 -4.24
C ILE A 298 4.87 -3.05 -4.66
N TRP A 299 5.32 -4.19 -4.12
CA TRP A 299 4.70 -5.49 -4.38
C TRP A 299 3.22 -5.49 -3.94
N LEU A 300 2.90 -4.99 -2.74
CA LEU A 300 1.52 -4.93 -2.25
C LEU A 300 0.61 -4.10 -3.16
N ARG A 301 1.08 -2.91 -3.59
CA ARG A 301 0.33 -2.06 -4.52
C ARG A 301 0.05 -2.77 -5.84
N GLN A 302 1.05 -3.47 -6.39
CA GLN A 302 0.87 -4.24 -7.62
C GLN A 302 -0.09 -5.41 -7.41
N ALA A 303 0.03 -6.13 -6.29
CA ALA A 303 -0.88 -7.23 -5.94
C ALA A 303 -2.34 -6.76 -5.84
N LEU A 304 -2.58 -5.56 -5.28
CA LEU A 304 -3.90 -4.93 -5.23
C LEU A 304 -4.44 -4.58 -6.63
N LEU A 305 -3.63 -4.01 -7.49
CA LEU A 305 -4.04 -3.66 -8.86
C LEU A 305 -4.40 -4.91 -9.68
N ASP A 306 -3.60 -5.96 -9.55
CA ASP A 306 -3.85 -7.23 -10.23
C ASP A 306 -5.10 -7.94 -9.68
N ALA A 307 -5.30 -7.90 -8.35
CA ALA A 307 -6.53 -8.40 -7.73
C ALA A 307 -7.76 -7.61 -8.24
N ALA A 308 -7.65 -6.30 -8.37
CA ALA A 308 -8.70 -5.44 -8.88
C ALA A 308 -9.12 -5.78 -10.31
N ALA A 309 -8.18 -6.17 -11.17
CA ALA A 309 -8.45 -6.58 -12.54
C ALA A 309 -9.39 -7.80 -12.63
N SER A 310 -9.48 -8.61 -11.57
CA SER A 310 -10.38 -9.77 -11.48
C SER A 310 -11.78 -9.45 -10.90
N VAL A 311 -12.00 -8.21 -10.44
CA VAL A 311 -13.28 -7.77 -9.85
C VAL A 311 -14.09 -7.07 -10.91
N HIS A 312 -15.08 -7.76 -11.48
CA HIS A 312 -15.96 -7.20 -12.50
C HIS A 312 -17.27 -6.71 -11.88
N PRO A 313 -17.87 -5.63 -12.40
CA PRO A 313 -19.21 -5.26 -12.00
C PRO A 313 -20.21 -6.35 -12.43
N PRO A 314 -21.35 -6.50 -11.75
CA PRO A 314 -22.40 -7.44 -12.12
C PRO A 314 -23.01 -7.08 -13.48
N ALA A 315 -23.60 -8.07 -14.13
CA ALA A 315 -24.50 -7.80 -15.27
C ALA A 315 -25.74 -7.06 -14.74
N VAL A 316 -26.01 -5.89 -15.27
CA VAL A 316 -27.19 -5.09 -14.92
C VAL A 316 -28.28 -5.38 -15.94
N ARG A 317 -29.48 -5.71 -15.49
CA ARG A 317 -30.66 -6.03 -16.30
C ARG A 317 -31.54 -4.82 -16.54
#